data_1d2e38ce1409855645d57bd30a16ca39
#
_entry.id   1d2e38ce1409855645d57bd30a16ca39
#
_cell.length_a   1.000
_cell.length_b   1.000
_cell.length_c   1.000
_cell.angle_alpha   90.00
_cell.angle_beta   90.00
_cell.angle_gamma   90.00
#
_symmetry.space_group_name_H-M   'P 1'
#
loop_
_entity.id
_entity.type
_entity.pdbx_description
1 polymer ?
#
loop_
_entity_poly.entity_id
_entity_poly.type
_entity_poly.pdbx_seq_one_letter_code
_entity_poly.pdbx_strand_id
1 'polypeptide(L)'
;AIEEESNEETMSLQDLLRILESSTYRTMAEKKLDIRLMFDCRDNFMTQEHYQLMTILKNLVGNAVEAIESTKKSGMIWIREYKKDGNYVFEVADDGPGISEKHLPRIFNMGYSTKFDEKTGNIYRGVGLCGVKNAVEEQFEGSISVDSEEGRGTKFHIEIPIAKLEEIE
;
A
#
# COMPACT_ATOMS: atom_id res chain seq x y z
N ALA A 1 32.73 4.35 -9.19
CA ALA A 1 31.98 4.51 -9.66
C ALA A 1 31.07 3.59 -10.44
N ILE A 2 31.53 2.46 -10.87
CA ILE A 2 30.68 1.59 -11.68
C ILE A 2 29.53 1.00 -10.87
N GLU A 3 29.77 0.73 -9.62
CA GLU A 3 28.77 0.15 -8.74
C GLU A 3 27.58 1.07 -8.55
N GLU A 4 27.80 2.36 -8.67
CA GLU A 4 26.73 3.32 -8.48
C GLU A 4 25.68 3.24 -9.56
N GLU A 5 26.09 2.83 -10.75
CA GLU A 5 25.17 2.75 -11.86
C GLU A 5 24.14 1.66 -11.66
N SER A 6 24.54 0.55 -11.03
CA SER A 6 23.63 -0.54 -10.79
C SER A 6 22.54 -0.18 -9.79
N ASN A 7 22.81 0.81 -8.94
CA ASN A 7 21.82 1.25 -7.95
C ASN A 7 20.80 2.21 -8.53
N GLU A 8 21.04 2.66 -9.75
CA GLU A 8 20.15 3.57 -10.43
C GLU A 8 19.26 2.87 -11.44
N GLU A 9 19.14 1.56 -11.32
CA GLU A 9 18.25 0.83 -12.18
C GLU A 9 16.83 1.34 -12.04
N THR A 10 16.19 1.48 -13.18
CA THR A 10 14.77 1.83 -13.19
C THR A 10 13.93 0.58 -13.31
N MET A 11 12.70 0.69 -12.87
CA MET A 11 11.73 -0.38 -13.03
C MET A 11 10.43 0.24 -13.53
N SER A 12 9.74 -0.47 -14.41
CA SER A 12 8.45 -0.01 -14.88
C SER A 12 7.40 -0.26 -13.80
N LEU A 13 6.39 0.60 -13.76
CA LEU A 13 5.26 0.38 -12.86
C LEU A 13 4.64 -0.98 -13.10
N GLN A 14 4.51 -1.37 -14.37
CA GLN A 14 3.90 -2.64 -14.71
C GLN A 14 4.66 -3.81 -14.10
N ASP A 15 5.99 -3.80 -14.16
CA ASP A 15 6.79 -4.86 -13.56
C ASP A 15 6.68 -4.84 -12.04
N LEU A 16 6.67 -3.64 -11.46
CA LEU A 16 6.52 -3.50 -10.02
C LEU A 16 5.19 -4.10 -9.55
N LEU A 17 4.12 -3.82 -10.27
CA LEU A 17 2.80 -4.35 -9.90
C LEU A 17 2.73 -5.86 -10.09
N ARG A 18 3.43 -6.39 -11.10
CA ARG A 18 3.49 -7.83 -11.31
C ARG A 18 4.18 -8.53 -10.15
N ILE A 19 5.26 -7.95 -9.66
CA ILE A 19 5.97 -8.50 -8.50
C ILE A 19 5.09 -8.42 -7.25
N LEU A 20 4.42 -7.29 -7.07
CA LEU A 20 3.49 -7.10 -5.96
C LEU A 20 2.40 -8.16 -5.97
N GLU A 21 1.81 -8.38 -7.14
CA GLU A 21 0.74 -9.36 -7.30
C GLU A 21 1.23 -10.76 -6.94
N SER A 22 2.36 -11.15 -7.51
CA SER A 22 2.91 -12.48 -7.30
C SER A 22 3.25 -12.73 -5.84
N SER A 23 3.90 -11.78 -5.18
CA SER A 23 4.29 -11.98 -3.78
C SER A 23 3.07 -11.99 -2.86
N THR A 24 2.04 -11.21 -3.18
CA THR A 24 0.82 -11.19 -2.38
C THR A 24 0.07 -12.50 -2.49
N TYR A 25 -0.08 -13.04 -3.71
CA TYR A 25 -0.77 -14.32 -3.88
C TYR A 25 0.00 -15.45 -3.19
N ARG A 26 1.31 -15.39 -3.17
CA ARG A 26 2.10 -16.40 -2.46
C ARG A 26 1.80 -16.37 -0.96
N THR A 27 1.77 -15.18 -0.38
CA THR A 27 1.45 -15.02 1.03
C THR A 27 0.04 -15.53 1.33
N MET A 28 -0.91 -15.18 0.47
CA MET A 28 -2.29 -15.60 0.67
C MET A 28 -2.45 -17.11 0.55
N ALA A 29 -1.70 -17.74 -0.35
CA ALA A 29 -1.75 -19.20 -0.49
C ALA A 29 -1.26 -19.88 0.78
N GLU A 30 -0.20 -19.36 1.39
CA GLU A 30 0.32 -19.91 2.63
C GLU A 30 -0.70 -19.81 3.76
N LYS A 31 -1.48 -18.76 3.75
CA LYS A 31 -2.51 -18.53 4.78
C LYS A 31 -3.86 -19.15 4.40
N LYS A 32 -3.94 -19.77 3.23
CA LYS A 32 -5.18 -20.37 2.71
C LYS A 32 -6.31 -19.36 2.61
N LEU A 33 -5.99 -18.18 2.13
CA LEU A 33 -6.96 -17.11 1.92
C LEU A 33 -7.36 -17.06 0.46
N ASP A 34 -8.65 -16.81 0.22
CA ASP A 34 -9.19 -16.67 -1.13
C ASP A 34 -9.52 -15.19 -1.36
N ILE A 35 -8.48 -14.39 -1.52
CA ILE A 35 -8.62 -12.96 -1.76
C ILE A 35 -8.16 -12.70 -3.18
N ARG A 36 -8.97 -11.94 -3.91
CA ARG A 36 -8.66 -11.59 -5.30
C ARG A 36 -8.15 -10.18 -5.38
N LEU A 37 -7.04 -10.01 -6.11
CA LEU A 37 -6.50 -8.70 -6.41
C LEU A 37 -7.01 -8.24 -7.77
N MET A 38 -7.54 -7.03 -7.82
CA MET A 38 -8.04 -6.42 -9.04
C MET A 38 -7.23 -5.17 -9.32
N PHE A 39 -6.54 -5.17 -10.45
CA PHE A 39 -5.70 -4.04 -10.86
C PHE A 39 -6.41 -3.23 -11.94
N ASP A 40 -6.45 -1.91 -11.75
CA ASP A 40 -6.95 -0.98 -12.74
C ASP A 40 -5.95 0.17 -12.82
N CYS A 41 -4.88 -0.05 -13.58
CA CYS A 41 -3.79 0.91 -13.67
C CYS A 41 -3.72 1.44 -15.08
N ARG A 42 -3.80 2.76 -15.21
CA ARG A 42 -3.93 3.43 -16.48
C ARG A 42 -2.63 3.81 -17.14
N ASP A 43 -1.59 3.95 -16.35
CA ASP A 43 -0.31 4.46 -16.81
C ASP A 43 0.78 3.45 -16.58
N ASN A 44 1.83 3.56 -17.37
CA ASN A 44 3.03 2.76 -17.14
C ASN A 44 4.21 3.70 -17.31
N PHE A 45 5.05 3.77 -16.31
CA PHE A 45 6.19 4.67 -16.32
C PHE A 45 7.39 3.97 -15.72
N MET A 46 8.58 4.51 -16.00
CA MET A 46 9.82 4.02 -15.42
C MET A 46 10.17 4.86 -14.22
N THR A 47 10.57 4.23 -13.15
CA THR A 47 10.96 4.96 -11.94
C THR A 47 12.21 4.37 -11.33
N GLN A 48 13.08 5.24 -10.82
CA GLN A 48 14.22 4.83 -10.02
C GLN A 48 13.80 4.60 -8.56
N GLU A 49 12.66 5.16 -8.18
CA GLU A 49 12.18 5.08 -6.80
C GLU A 49 11.31 3.85 -6.57
N HIS A 50 11.61 2.79 -7.30
CA HIS A 50 10.78 1.58 -7.24
C HIS A 50 10.81 0.89 -5.88
N TYR A 51 11.94 0.97 -5.18
CA TYR A 51 12.03 0.33 -3.87
C TYR A 51 11.08 1.00 -2.87
N GLN A 52 11.09 2.33 -2.82
CA GLN A 52 10.22 3.07 -1.91
C GLN A 52 8.76 2.91 -2.29
N LEU A 53 8.45 2.96 -3.58
CA LEU A 53 7.08 2.79 -4.04
C LEU A 53 6.58 1.39 -3.72
N MET A 54 7.42 0.38 -3.95
CA MET A 54 7.05 -1.00 -3.60
C MET A 54 6.77 -1.14 -2.12
N THR A 55 7.62 -0.53 -1.27
CA THR A 55 7.42 -0.61 0.17
C THR A 55 6.08 -0.02 0.58
N ILE A 56 5.72 1.12 0.00
CA ILE A 56 4.42 1.75 0.27
C ILE A 56 3.28 0.81 -0.13
N LEU A 57 3.32 0.32 -1.35
CA LEU A 57 2.24 -0.51 -1.87
C LEU A 57 2.13 -1.85 -1.13
N LYS A 58 3.27 -2.46 -0.80
CA LYS A 58 3.26 -3.71 -0.06
C LYS A 58 2.64 -3.53 1.33
N ASN A 59 2.93 -2.42 1.97
CA ASN A 59 2.34 -2.16 3.28
C ASN A 59 0.82 -1.98 3.18
N LEU A 60 0.36 -1.22 2.19
CA LEU A 60 -1.06 -0.99 2.03
C LEU A 60 -1.81 -2.26 1.64
N VAL A 61 -1.26 -3.03 0.71
CA VAL A 61 -1.88 -4.29 0.30
C VAL A 61 -1.84 -5.30 1.43
N GLY A 62 -0.73 -5.35 2.17
CA GLY A 62 -0.63 -6.24 3.32
C GLY A 62 -1.66 -5.92 4.40
N ASN A 63 -1.87 -4.62 4.66
CA ASN A 63 -2.90 -4.22 5.60
C ASN A 63 -4.29 -4.64 5.14
N ALA A 64 -4.55 -4.55 3.83
CA ALA A 64 -5.83 -4.97 3.28
C ALA A 64 -6.04 -6.47 3.45
N VAL A 65 -5.01 -7.27 3.18
CA VAL A 65 -5.07 -8.71 3.38
C VAL A 65 -5.37 -9.03 4.84
N GLU A 66 -4.67 -8.39 5.76
CA GLU A 66 -4.86 -8.65 7.18
C GLU A 66 -6.23 -8.21 7.67
N ALA A 67 -6.74 -7.10 7.13
CA ALA A 67 -8.07 -6.63 7.49
C ALA A 67 -9.12 -7.66 7.09
N ILE A 68 -9.04 -8.16 5.86
CA ILE A 68 -9.98 -9.18 5.40
C ILE A 68 -9.83 -10.44 6.22
N GLU A 69 -8.59 -10.88 6.45
CA GLU A 69 -8.30 -12.10 7.20
C GLU A 69 -8.90 -12.07 8.60
N SER A 70 -9.00 -10.90 9.20
CA SER A 70 -9.49 -10.76 10.57
C SER A 70 -10.95 -11.17 10.72
N THR A 71 -11.73 -11.18 9.65
CA THR A 71 -13.16 -11.48 9.73
C THR A 71 -13.60 -12.60 8.81
N LYS A 72 -12.85 -12.89 7.74
CA LYS A 72 -13.29 -13.89 6.77
C LYS A 72 -12.09 -14.44 6.00
N LYS A 73 -12.32 -15.47 5.18
CA LYS A 73 -11.25 -16.10 4.42
C LYS A 73 -11.23 -15.67 2.97
N SER A 74 -12.19 -14.87 2.55
CA SER A 74 -12.30 -14.46 1.15
C SER A 74 -12.61 -12.97 1.09
N GLY A 75 -12.24 -12.35 -0.02
CA GLY A 75 -12.50 -10.95 -0.23
C GLY A 75 -11.85 -10.43 -1.48
N MET A 76 -11.88 -9.12 -1.63
CA MET A 76 -11.32 -8.46 -2.79
C MET A 76 -10.50 -7.24 -2.38
N ILE A 77 -9.42 -7.03 -3.12
CA ILE A 77 -8.59 -5.83 -2.96
C ILE A 77 -8.45 -5.20 -4.34
N TRP A 78 -8.72 -3.91 -4.42
CA TRP A 78 -8.62 -3.15 -5.67
C TRP A 78 -7.40 -2.26 -5.59
N ILE A 79 -6.53 -2.32 -6.60
CA ILE A 79 -5.36 -1.47 -6.71
C ILE A 79 -5.55 -0.64 -7.98
N ARG A 80 -5.65 0.67 -7.81
CA ARG A 80 -5.88 1.58 -8.92
C ARG A 80 -4.75 2.59 -9.02
N GLU A 81 -4.45 2.98 -10.24
CA GLU A 81 -3.49 4.03 -10.49
C GLU A 81 -3.95 4.89 -11.66
N TYR A 82 -3.84 6.19 -11.54
CA TYR A 82 -4.16 7.13 -12.61
C TYR A 82 -3.47 8.46 -12.33
N LYS A 83 -3.46 9.33 -13.34
CA LYS A 83 -2.90 10.68 -13.19
C LYS A 83 -4.00 11.67 -12.86
N LYS A 84 -3.67 12.63 -12.02
CA LYS A 84 -4.59 13.69 -11.66
C LYS A 84 -3.81 14.92 -11.22
N ASP A 85 -4.02 16.05 -11.90
CA ASP A 85 -3.47 17.35 -11.50
C ASP A 85 -1.96 17.33 -11.24
N GLY A 86 -1.21 16.67 -12.12
CA GLY A 86 0.24 16.62 -12.00
C GLY A 86 0.75 15.57 -11.05
N ASN A 87 -0.13 14.71 -10.55
CA ASN A 87 0.26 13.64 -9.64
C ASN A 87 -0.09 12.29 -10.21
N TYR A 88 0.66 11.27 -9.78
CA TYR A 88 0.20 9.90 -9.86
C TYR A 88 -0.63 9.61 -8.63
N VAL A 89 -1.81 9.06 -8.84
CA VAL A 89 -2.69 8.65 -7.74
C VAL A 89 -2.65 7.14 -7.65
N PHE A 90 -2.48 6.64 -6.44
CA PHE A 90 -2.57 5.21 -6.14
C PHE A 90 -3.64 5.00 -5.09
N GLU A 91 -4.55 4.06 -5.37
CA GLU A 91 -5.58 3.71 -4.40
C GLU A 91 -5.52 2.22 -4.12
N VAL A 92 -5.61 1.87 -2.84
CA VAL A 92 -5.71 0.48 -2.41
C VAL A 92 -6.96 0.37 -1.55
N ALA A 93 -7.94 -0.38 -2.04
CA ALA A 93 -9.22 -0.52 -1.38
C ALA A 93 -9.48 -1.99 -1.07
N ASP A 94 -10.17 -2.27 0.03
CA ASP A 94 -10.53 -3.62 0.40
C ASP A 94 -11.98 -3.69 0.86
N ASP A 95 -12.53 -4.88 0.85
CA ASP A 95 -13.88 -5.14 1.35
C ASP A 95 -13.86 -5.82 2.72
N GLY A 96 -12.87 -5.48 3.52
CA GLY A 96 -12.76 -5.96 4.89
C GLY A 96 -13.74 -5.27 5.82
N PRO A 97 -13.50 -5.38 7.13
CA PRO A 97 -14.44 -4.86 8.12
C PRO A 97 -14.47 -3.34 8.25
N GLY A 98 -13.51 -2.65 7.64
CA GLY A 98 -13.41 -1.21 7.82
C GLY A 98 -12.79 -0.83 9.14
N ILE A 99 -12.64 0.47 9.35
CA ILE A 99 -12.03 1.02 10.56
C ILE A 99 -13.08 1.87 11.26
N SER A 100 -13.23 1.68 12.57
CA SER A 100 -14.20 2.45 13.32
C SER A 100 -13.81 3.92 13.39
N GLU A 101 -14.80 4.79 13.56
CA GLU A 101 -14.55 6.22 13.71
C GLU A 101 -13.62 6.51 14.89
N LYS A 102 -13.67 5.67 15.90
CA LYS A 102 -12.84 5.81 17.08
C LYS A 102 -11.37 5.64 16.76
N HIS A 103 -11.03 4.71 15.87
CA HIS A 103 -9.64 4.40 15.53
C HIS A 103 -9.12 5.22 14.37
N LEU A 104 -9.99 5.62 13.46
CA LEU A 104 -9.59 6.25 12.20
C LEU A 104 -8.62 7.43 12.37
N PRO A 105 -8.83 8.35 13.31
CA PRO A 105 -7.91 9.48 13.48
C PRO A 105 -6.50 9.09 13.95
N ARG A 106 -6.33 7.86 14.40
CA ARG A 106 -5.08 7.43 15.03
C ARG A 106 -4.26 6.46 14.21
N ILE A 107 -4.77 6.00 13.06
CA ILE A 107 -4.12 4.89 12.36
C ILE A 107 -2.73 5.22 11.84
N PHE A 108 -2.42 6.50 11.65
CA PHE A 108 -1.09 6.90 11.20
C PHE A 108 -0.14 7.26 12.35
N ASN A 109 -0.61 7.17 13.57
CA ASN A 109 0.26 7.48 14.71
C ASN A 109 1.30 6.38 14.88
N MET A 110 2.51 6.80 15.26
CA MET A 110 3.59 5.86 15.49
C MET A 110 3.21 4.88 16.60
N GLY A 111 3.42 3.60 16.32
CA GLY A 111 3.12 2.55 17.29
C GLY A 111 1.65 2.19 17.43
N TYR A 112 0.76 2.91 16.75
CA TYR A 112 -0.65 2.59 16.83
C TYR A 112 -0.96 1.37 15.96
N SER A 113 -1.76 0.46 16.50
CA SER A 113 -2.21 -0.71 15.76
C SER A 113 -3.53 -1.19 16.36
N THR A 114 -4.44 -1.64 15.49
CA THR A 114 -5.64 -2.32 15.91
C THR A 114 -5.41 -3.83 16.01
N LYS A 115 -4.21 -4.27 15.66
CA LYS A 115 -3.86 -5.69 15.63
C LYS A 115 -3.05 -6.02 16.86
N PHE A 116 -3.75 -6.45 17.87
CA PHE A 116 -3.15 -6.78 19.15
C PHE A 116 -3.17 -8.29 19.34
N ASP A 117 -2.01 -8.87 19.64
CA ASP A 117 -1.93 -10.30 19.90
C ASP A 117 -2.14 -10.52 21.40
N GLU A 118 -3.29 -11.03 21.75
CA GLU A 118 -3.65 -11.25 23.16
C GLU A 118 -2.79 -12.30 23.83
N LYS A 119 -2.25 -13.24 23.07
CA LYS A 119 -1.44 -14.31 23.62
C LYS A 119 -0.07 -13.82 24.07
N THR A 120 0.53 -12.94 23.29
CA THR A 120 1.86 -12.43 23.59
C THR A 120 1.82 -11.05 24.21
N GLY A 121 0.68 -10.37 24.12
CA GLY A 121 0.56 -8.99 24.58
C GLY A 121 1.22 -7.99 23.65
N ASN A 122 1.62 -8.42 22.46
CA ASN A 122 2.31 -7.54 21.52
C ASN A 122 1.35 -6.85 20.57
N ILE A 123 1.65 -5.59 20.29
CA ILE A 123 0.99 -4.84 19.24
C ILE A 123 1.95 -4.83 18.07
N TYR A 124 1.54 -5.40 16.93
CA TYR A 124 2.40 -5.39 15.78
C TYR A 124 1.75 -4.64 14.63
N ARG A 125 2.60 -4.21 13.68
CA ARG A 125 2.20 -3.45 12.50
C ARG A 125 1.82 -2.01 12.74
N GLY A 126 1.96 -1.53 13.98
CA GLY A 126 1.63 -0.15 14.28
C GLY A 126 2.51 0.85 13.57
N VAL A 127 3.72 0.45 13.20
CA VAL A 127 4.65 1.36 12.52
C VAL A 127 4.47 1.35 11.00
N GLY A 128 3.76 0.36 10.45
CA GLY A 128 3.61 0.23 9.00
C GLY A 128 2.97 1.46 8.37
N LEU A 129 1.83 1.88 8.87
CA LEU A 129 1.12 3.03 8.32
C LEU A 129 1.83 4.35 8.63
N CYS A 130 2.44 4.45 9.79
CA CYS A 130 3.26 5.62 10.10
C CYS A 130 4.41 5.74 9.10
N GLY A 131 5.06 4.63 8.81
CA GLY A 131 6.14 4.60 7.83
C GLY A 131 5.67 4.94 6.43
N VAL A 132 4.47 4.46 6.06
CA VAL A 132 3.89 4.77 4.75
C VAL A 132 3.65 6.27 4.64
N LYS A 133 3.04 6.86 5.66
CA LYS A 133 2.75 8.30 5.66
C LYS A 133 4.04 9.10 5.55
N ASN A 134 5.07 8.71 6.31
CA ASN A 134 6.34 9.40 6.26
C ASN A 134 6.98 9.28 4.87
N ALA A 135 6.94 8.10 4.27
CA ALA A 135 7.52 7.91 2.94
C ALA A 135 6.78 8.76 1.89
N VAL A 136 5.46 8.78 1.95
CA VAL A 136 4.66 9.55 1.01
C VAL A 136 4.92 11.04 1.18
N GLU A 137 4.89 11.54 2.41
CA GLU A 137 4.96 12.97 2.66
C GLU A 137 6.38 13.51 2.66
N GLU A 138 7.32 12.79 3.25
CA GLU A 138 8.69 13.29 3.39
C GLU A 138 9.56 12.95 2.19
N GLN A 139 9.48 11.74 1.68
CA GLN A 139 10.33 11.32 0.57
C GLN A 139 9.76 11.75 -0.78
N PHE A 140 8.45 11.63 -0.95
CA PHE A 140 7.80 11.91 -2.23
C PHE A 140 7.08 13.26 -2.27
N GLU A 141 7.00 13.95 -1.14
CA GLU A 141 6.30 15.24 -1.05
C GLU A 141 4.86 15.14 -1.55
N GLY A 142 4.25 14.00 -1.26
CA GLY A 142 2.89 13.75 -1.64
C GLY A 142 1.94 13.79 -0.47
N SER A 143 0.78 13.19 -0.64
CA SER A 143 -0.24 13.15 0.39
C SER A 143 -0.88 11.78 0.47
N ILE A 144 -1.40 11.45 1.65
CA ILE A 144 -2.13 10.21 1.86
C ILE A 144 -3.38 10.51 2.66
N SER A 145 -4.46 9.88 2.26
CA SER A 145 -5.72 9.96 2.99
C SER A 145 -6.36 8.59 3.04
N VAL A 146 -7.33 8.43 3.93
CA VAL A 146 -8.03 7.17 4.12
C VAL A 146 -9.52 7.45 4.19
N ASP A 147 -10.28 6.56 3.56
CA ASP A 147 -11.73 6.59 3.58
C ASP A 147 -12.18 5.22 4.02
N SER A 148 -12.85 5.14 5.16
CA SER A 148 -13.24 3.86 5.74
C SER A 148 -14.52 3.98 6.50
N GLU A 149 -15.33 2.94 6.44
CA GLU A 149 -16.59 2.86 7.16
C GLU A 149 -16.74 1.43 7.66
N GLU A 150 -17.07 1.30 8.93
CA GLU A 150 -17.26 -0.03 9.50
C GLU A 150 -18.30 -0.81 8.70
N GLY A 151 -17.95 -2.06 8.37
CA GLY A 151 -18.80 -2.92 7.59
C GLY A 151 -18.68 -2.75 6.09
N ARG A 152 -17.92 -1.76 5.62
CA ARG A 152 -17.82 -1.49 4.18
C ARG A 152 -16.41 -1.58 3.60
N GLY A 153 -15.41 -1.60 4.46
CA GLY A 153 -14.04 -1.69 4.00
C GLY A 153 -13.28 -0.40 4.13
N THR A 154 -12.11 -0.37 3.50
CA THR A 154 -11.17 0.74 3.65
C THR A 154 -10.53 1.06 2.31
N LYS A 155 -10.33 2.34 2.04
CA LYS A 155 -9.60 2.78 0.86
C LYS A 155 -8.54 3.78 1.26
N PHE A 156 -7.29 3.49 0.91
CA PHE A 156 -6.19 4.43 1.04
C PHE A 156 -5.97 5.11 -0.30
N HIS A 157 -5.75 6.40 -0.27
CA HIS A 157 -5.58 7.24 -1.46
C HIS A 157 -4.27 8.01 -1.31
N ILE A 158 -3.35 7.80 -2.25
CA ILE A 158 -2.03 8.43 -2.23
C ILE A 158 -1.86 9.24 -3.49
N GLU A 159 -1.33 10.46 -3.35
CA GLU A 159 -0.97 11.30 -4.50
C GLU A 159 0.50 11.63 -4.39
N ILE A 160 1.25 11.37 -5.46
CA ILE A 160 2.68 11.63 -5.54
C ILE A 160 2.97 12.43 -6.79
N PRO A 161 3.68 13.57 -6.67
CA PRO A 161 4.01 14.35 -7.87
C PRO A 161 4.70 13.50 -8.93
N ILE A 162 4.29 13.67 -10.17
CA ILE A 162 4.85 12.89 -11.27
C ILE A 162 6.37 13.01 -11.31
N ALA A 163 6.90 14.20 -11.07
CA ALA A 163 8.34 14.43 -11.12
C ALA A 163 9.12 13.66 -10.05
N LYS A 164 8.43 13.20 -9.00
CA LYS A 164 9.10 12.42 -7.94
C LYS A 164 9.21 10.94 -8.27
N LEU A 165 8.44 10.48 -9.21
CA LEU A 165 8.44 9.06 -9.60
C LEU A 165 8.99 8.84 -10.99
N GLU A 166 8.47 9.57 -11.96
CA GLU A 166 8.84 9.37 -13.35
C GLU A 166 10.09 10.17 -13.70
N GLU A 167 11.03 9.49 -14.36
CA GLU A 167 12.20 10.19 -14.86
C GLU A 167 11.79 11.04 -16.06
N ILE A 168 12.03 12.33 -15.92
CA ILE A 168 11.78 13.28 -17.01
C ILE A 168 13.12 13.82 -17.44
N GLU A 169 13.43 13.65 -18.68
CA GLU A 169 14.67 14.20 -19.25
C GLU A 169 14.49 15.59 -19.76
#